data_be8624ae7d69861af98b5723574c17cf
#
_entry.id   be8624ae7d69861af98b5723574c17cf
#
_cell.length_a   1.000
_cell.length_b   1.000
_cell.length_c   1.000
_cell.angle_alpha   90.00
_cell.angle_beta   90.00
_cell.angle_gamma   90.00
#
_symmetry.space_group_name_H-M   'P 1'
#
loop_
_entity.id
_entity.type
_entity.pdbx_description
1 polymer ?
#
loop_
_entity_poly.entity_id
_entity_poly.type
_entity_poly.pdbx_seq_one_letter_code
_entity_poly.pdbx_strand_id
1 'polypeptide(L)'
;MRSIGEMARDSGLSVSALRFYDGAGVLVPTWVDPVSGYRWYGPEQLEEARLLARLRRAGMPLADIRLVLAGWSSEDTDLVRQLLQAHLRRLELGLFDARIEFSAVRALLECRENPMTLLRSASAVRLAVSAPELAAALDAVRFAASTDPELPMLGGVLFDIEGETLHVVATDRYRMAVAQAGTTGHGGPRMQVIVPSPLADAMRALLSDDASAQLTVDGDRVVLEAGDRQAAGQCLDHDFPDYRRLIRLPAGHRALVDVPAFRVAVETGPVRVSEVREQDGVSCDLSVLKAAGDGTVRVCEDGDDGQGNIAVNREFLLHALAAGARDQLILEVGAPTAPLAIRRTDAEDTFSILMPVRLEN
;
A
#
# COMPACT_ATOMS: atom_id res chain seq x y z
N MET A 1 -32.86 19.55 -29.81
CA MET A 1 -33.40 19.39 -28.44
C MET A 1 -34.02 18.02 -28.28
N ARG A 2 -33.88 17.40 -27.14
CA ARG A 2 -34.48 16.09 -26.78
C ARG A 2 -35.55 16.28 -25.73
N SER A 3 -36.65 15.57 -25.88
CA SER A 3 -37.66 15.47 -24.84
C SER A 3 -37.11 14.68 -23.65
N ILE A 4 -37.72 14.86 -22.45
CA ILE A 4 -37.30 14.11 -21.24
C ILE A 4 -37.36 12.58 -21.45
N GLY A 5 -38.30 12.08 -22.27
CA GLY A 5 -38.40 10.64 -22.59
C GLY A 5 -37.27 10.16 -23.51
N GLU A 6 -36.86 10.95 -24.49
CA GLU A 6 -35.69 10.66 -25.35
C GLU A 6 -34.39 10.76 -24.56
N MET A 7 -34.24 11.81 -23.72
CA MET A 7 -33.09 11.96 -22.85
C MET A 7 -32.94 10.75 -21.92
N ALA A 8 -34.04 10.27 -21.36
CA ALA A 8 -34.03 9.09 -20.49
C ALA A 8 -33.51 7.83 -21.21
N ARG A 9 -34.02 7.57 -22.42
CA ARG A 9 -33.59 6.42 -23.24
C ARG A 9 -32.13 6.51 -23.63
N ASP A 10 -31.69 7.71 -24.09
CA ASP A 10 -30.38 7.91 -24.67
C ASP A 10 -29.27 8.00 -23.61
N SER A 11 -29.59 8.42 -22.37
CA SER A 11 -28.62 8.55 -21.25
C SER A 11 -28.59 7.35 -20.31
N GLY A 12 -29.64 6.50 -20.33
CA GLY A 12 -29.80 5.40 -19.38
C GLY A 12 -30.29 5.85 -17.99
N LEU A 13 -30.79 7.09 -17.86
CA LEU A 13 -31.44 7.60 -16.66
C LEU A 13 -32.96 7.38 -16.76
N SER A 14 -33.65 7.23 -15.63
CA SER A 14 -35.12 7.25 -15.63
C SER A 14 -35.66 8.67 -15.73
N VAL A 15 -36.88 8.81 -16.22
CA VAL A 15 -37.58 10.11 -16.24
C VAL A 15 -37.70 10.71 -14.84
N SER A 16 -37.94 9.86 -13.83
CA SER A 16 -37.97 10.31 -12.42
C SER A 16 -36.62 10.82 -11.93
N ALA A 17 -35.54 10.16 -12.34
CA ALA A 17 -34.16 10.62 -12.00
C ALA A 17 -33.87 11.97 -12.66
N LEU A 18 -34.25 12.16 -13.94
CA LEU A 18 -34.04 13.44 -14.63
C LEU A 18 -34.82 14.58 -13.96
N ARG A 19 -36.02 14.34 -13.48
CA ARG A 19 -36.82 15.33 -12.71
C ARG A 19 -36.14 15.64 -11.37
N PHE A 20 -35.62 14.63 -10.71
CA PHE A 20 -34.89 14.80 -9.46
C PHE A 20 -33.61 15.63 -9.66
N TYR A 21 -32.84 15.35 -10.72
CA TYR A 21 -31.59 16.10 -11.00
C TYR A 21 -31.85 17.53 -11.44
N ASP A 22 -32.96 17.79 -12.14
CA ASP A 22 -33.44 19.15 -12.41
C ASP A 22 -33.76 19.89 -11.10
N GLY A 23 -34.61 19.33 -10.24
CA GLY A 23 -34.94 19.91 -8.94
C GLY A 23 -33.74 20.08 -8.02
N ALA A 24 -32.75 19.22 -8.14
CA ALA A 24 -31.49 19.32 -7.39
C ALA A 24 -30.45 20.27 -8.05
N GLY A 25 -30.74 20.87 -9.20
CA GLY A 25 -29.82 21.76 -9.91
C GLY A 25 -28.53 21.09 -10.40
N VAL A 26 -28.61 19.80 -10.74
CA VAL A 26 -27.46 19.00 -11.23
C VAL A 26 -27.46 18.87 -12.73
N LEU A 27 -28.64 18.63 -13.33
CA LEU A 27 -28.86 18.57 -14.76
C LEU A 27 -30.17 19.31 -15.06
N VAL A 28 -30.07 20.62 -15.26
CA VAL A 28 -31.22 21.51 -15.51
C VAL A 28 -31.54 21.49 -17.00
N PRO A 29 -32.80 21.23 -17.43
CA PRO A 29 -33.13 21.24 -18.83
C PRO A 29 -32.89 22.63 -19.46
N THR A 30 -32.51 22.65 -20.71
CA THR A 30 -32.29 23.91 -21.48
C THR A 30 -33.57 24.74 -21.57
N TRP A 31 -34.73 24.08 -21.63
CA TRP A 31 -36.02 24.74 -21.69
C TRP A 31 -37.12 23.89 -21.02
N VAL A 32 -37.96 24.59 -20.29
CA VAL A 32 -39.19 24.02 -19.71
C VAL A 32 -40.37 24.75 -20.26
N ASP A 33 -41.30 24.03 -20.85
CA ASP A 33 -42.54 24.63 -21.36
C ASP A 33 -43.35 25.25 -20.21
N PRO A 34 -43.61 26.58 -20.23
CA PRO A 34 -44.25 27.25 -19.12
C PRO A 34 -45.74 26.86 -18.95
N VAL A 35 -46.36 26.27 -19.97
CA VAL A 35 -47.78 25.87 -19.94
C VAL A 35 -47.94 24.42 -19.49
N SER A 36 -47.17 23.52 -20.07
CA SER A 36 -47.29 22.07 -19.81
C SER A 36 -46.28 21.58 -18.75
N GLY A 37 -45.25 22.35 -18.43
CA GLY A 37 -44.16 21.93 -17.58
C GLY A 37 -43.23 20.89 -18.22
N TYR A 38 -43.34 20.69 -19.54
CA TYR A 38 -42.58 19.69 -20.27
C TYR A 38 -41.12 20.13 -20.46
N ARG A 39 -40.16 19.21 -20.23
CA ARG A 39 -38.73 19.47 -20.16
C ARG A 39 -38.04 19.08 -21.45
N TRP A 40 -37.16 19.98 -21.94
CA TRP A 40 -36.40 19.82 -23.15
C TRP A 40 -34.90 20.04 -22.86
N TYR A 41 -34.07 19.14 -23.37
CA TYR A 41 -32.63 19.12 -23.14
C TYR A 41 -31.85 19.42 -24.43
N GLY A 42 -30.76 20.15 -24.33
CA GLY A 42 -29.85 20.42 -25.41
C GLY A 42 -29.05 19.19 -25.87
N PRO A 43 -28.50 19.20 -27.09
CA PRO A 43 -27.67 18.11 -27.58
C PRO A 43 -26.45 17.86 -26.71
N GLU A 44 -25.82 18.88 -26.17
CA GLU A 44 -24.64 18.85 -25.27
C GLU A 44 -24.95 18.19 -23.94
N GLN A 45 -26.17 18.32 -23.44
CA GLN A 45 -26.59 17.75 -22.17
C GLN A 45 -26.70 16.22 -22.18
N LEU A 46 -26.64 15.60 -23.36
CA LEU A 46 -26.66 14.13 -23.45
C LEU A 46 -25.39 13.51 -22.86
N GLU A 47 -24.23 14.09 -23.16
CA GLU A 47 -22.96 13.60 -22.62
C GLU A 47 -22.88 13.82 -21.11
N GLU A 48 -23.34 14.96 -20.60
CA GLU A 48 -23.45 15.21 -19.15
C GLU A 48 -24.38 14.21 -18.47
N ALA A 49 -25.53 13.91 -19.09
CA ALA A 49 -26.48 12.93 -18.57
C ALA A 49 -25.91 11.51 -18.53
N ARG A 50 -25.14 11.13 -19.56
CA ARG A 50 -24.43 9.84 -19.61
C ARG A 50 -23.35 9.74 -18.54
N LEU A 51 -22.55 10.81 -18.38
CA LEU A 51 -21.55 10.88 -17.33
C LEU A 51 -22.18 10.78 -15.95
N LEU A 52 -23.23 11.54 -15.69
CA LEU A 52 -24.02 11.48 -14.46
C LEU A 52 -24.53 10.06 -14.18
N ALA A 53 -25.05 9.37 -15.20
CA ALA A 53 -25.52 7.99 -15.06
C ALA A 53 -24.40 7.02 -14.66
N ARG A 54 -23.20 7.19 -15.22
CA ARG A 54 -22.01 6.36 -14.87
C ARG A 54 -21.56 6.62 -13.44
N LEU A 55 -21.43 7.88 -13.02
CA LEU A 55 -21.01 8.27 -11.68
C LEU A 55 -22.01 7.79 -10.60
N ARG A 56 -23.31 7.85 -10.91
CA ARG A 56 -24.33 7.31 -10.00
C ARG A 56 -24.27 5.79 -9.86
N ARG A 57 -24.01 5.06 -10.94
CA ARG A 57 -23.80 3.60 -10.88
C ARG A 57 -22.56 3.23 -10.08
N ALA A 58 -21.52 4.07 -10.10
CA ALA A 58 -20.34 3.92 -9.26
C ALA A 58 -20.59 4.32 -7.79
N GLY A 59 -21.81 4.72 -7.40
CA GLY A 59 -22.13 5.09 -6.02
C GLY A 59 -21.63 6.48 -5.59
N MET A 60 -21.18 7.33 -6.54
CA MET A 60 -20.66 8.65 -6.20
C MET A 60 -21.76 9.54 -5.60
N PRO A 61 -21.47 10.25 -4.49
CA PRO A 61 -22.38 11.21 -3.87
C PRO A 61 -22.73 12.36 -4.82
N LEU A 62 -23.96 12.87 -4.72
CA LEU A 62 -24.44 13.90 -5.62
C LEU A 62 -23.64 15.22 -5.55
N ALA A 63 -23.11 15.54 -4.35
CA ALA A 63 -22.26 16.70 -4.17
C ALA A 63 -20.96 16.59 -4.99
N ASP A 64 -20.31 15.42 -4.97
CA ASP A 64 -19.09 15.15 -5.73
C ASP A 64 -19.38 15.13 -7.24
N ILE A 65 -20.53 14.57 -7.66
CA ILE A 65 -20.95 14.58 -9.06
C ILE A 65 -21.11 15.99 -9.62
N ARG A 66 -21.64 16.93 -8.83
CA ARG A 66 -21.75 18.33 -9.26
C ARG A 66 -20.38 18.93 -9.57
N LEU A 67 -19.38 18.64 -8.74
CA LEU A 67 -18.01 19.11 -8.95
C LEU A 67 -17.38 18.45 -10.19
N VAL A 68 -17.62 17.15 -10.39
CA VAL A 68 -17.15 16.44 -11.59
C VAL A 68 -17.77 17.02 -12.85
N LEU A 69 -19.07 17.28 -12.88
CA LEU A 69 -19.76 17.87 -14.03
C LEU A 69 -19.27 19.30 -14.30
N ALA A 70 -19.05 20.09 -13.26
CA ALA A 70 -18.49 21.44 -13.38
C ALA A 70 -17.07 21.41 -13.96
N GLY A 71 -16.21 20.53 -13.45
CA GLY A 71 -14.85 20.32 -13.98
C GLY A 71 -14.85 19.80 -15.42
N TRP A 72 -15.81 18.92 -15.77
CA TRP A 72 -15.98 18.42 -17.12
C TRP A 72 -16.35 19.53 -18.11
N SER A 73 -17.28 20.39 -17.74
CA SER A 73 -17.73 21.51 -18.59
C SER A 73 -16.70 22.64 -18.69
N SER A 74 -15.80 22.78 -17.72
CA SER A 74 -14.70 23.75 -17.73
C SER A 74 -13.37 23.20 -18.28
N GLU A 75 -13.37 21.95 -18.76
CA GLU A 75 -12.17 21.23 -19.24
C GLU A 75 -11.05 21.09 -18.17
N ASP A 76 -11.39 21.20 -16.88
CA ASP A 76 -10.47 20.98 -15.77
C ASP A 76 -10.33 19.47 -15.51
N THR A 77 -9.52 18.82 -16.35
CA THR A 77 -9.28 17.38 -16.30
C THR A 77 -8.58 16.94 -15.01
N ASP A 78 -7.79 17.80 -14.39
CA ASP A 78 -7.07 17.47 -13.17
C ASP A 78 -8.00 17.43 -11.96
N LEU A 79 -8.91 18.38 -11.84
CA LEU A 79 -9.96 18.35 -10.83
C LEU A 79 -10.82 17.09 -10.96
N VAL A 80 -11.25 16.76 -12.19
CA VAL A 80 -12.05 15.56 -12.45
C VAL A 80 -11.29 14.31 -12.02
N ARG A 81 -10.02 14.17 -12.40
CA ARG A 81 -9.18 13.03 -12.05
C ARG A 81 -9.02 12.88 -10.53
N GLN A 82 -8.75 13.98 -9.82
CA GLN A 82 -8.63 14.00 -8.36
C GLN A 82 -9.92 13.55 -7.66
N LEU A 83 -11.08 14.02 -8.11
CA LEU A 83 -12.38 13.65 -7.54
C LEU A 83 -12.70 12.16 -7.77
N LEU A 84 -12.39 11.64 -8.96
CA LEU A 84 -12.57 10.21 -9.27
C LEU A 84 -11.66 9.34 -8.42
N GLN A 85 -10.39 9.71 -8.27
CA GLN A 85 -9.43 8.99 -7.43
C GLN A 85 -9.81 9.04 -5.94
N ALA A 86 -10.28 10.20 -5.46
CA ALA A 86 -10.74 10.34 -4.08
C ALA A 86 -11.97 9.45 -3.80
N HIS A 87 -12.88 9.35 -4.77
CA HIS A 87 -14.04 8.47 -4.65
C HIS A 87 -13.65 6.99 -4.67
N LEU A 88 -12.75 6.59 -5.56
CA LEU A 88 -12.23 5.21 -5.62
C LEU A 88 -11.59 4.82 -4.29
N ARG A 89 -10.70 5.64 -3.74
CA ARG A 89 -10.10 5.41 -2.40
C ARG A 89 -11.15 5.27 -1.30
N ARG A 90 -12.24 6.05 -1.35
CA ARG A 90 -13.35 5.92 -0.38
C ARG A 90 -14.08 4.59 -0.49
N LEU A 91 -14.27 4.08 -1.72
CA LEU A 91 -14.88 2.77 -1.94
C LEU A 91 -13.98 1.63 -1.47
N GLU A 92 -12.68 1.73 -1.71
CA GLU A 92 -11.67 0.76 -1.25
C GLU A 92 -11.63 0.69 0.28
N LEU A 93 -11.60 1.85 0.96
CA LEU A 93 -11.69 1.93 2.42
C LEU A 93 -13.01 1.33 2.94
N GLY A 94 -14.14 1.68 2.33
CA GLY A 94 -15.43 1.13 2.73
C GLY A 94 -15.55 -0.37 2.51
N LEU A 95 -14.94 -0.90 1.45
CA LEU A 95 -14.85 -2.36 1.22
C LEU A 95 -13.99 -3.03 2.28
N PHE A 96 -12.89 -2.38 2.65
CA PHE A 96 -12.01 -2.86 3.70
C PHE A 96 -12.73 -2.92 5.05
N ASP A 97 -13.40 -1.84 5.46
CA ASP A 97 -14.17 -1.79 6.71
C ASP A 97 -15.28 -2.86 6.72
N ALA A 98 -15.99 -3.02 5.60
CA ALA A 98 -17.01 -4.04 5.46
C ALA A 98 -16.44 -5.47 5.61
N ARG A 99 -15.25 -5.74 5.06
CA ARG A 99 -14.57 -7.04 5.22
C ARG A 99 -14.21 -7.33 6.67
N ILE A 100 -13.73 -6.33 7.42
CA ILE A 100 -13.45 -6.46 8.85
C ILE A 100 -14.73 -6.84 9.61
N GLU A 101 -15.82 -6.10 9.39
CA GLU A 101 -17.08 -6.35 10.08
C GLU A 101 -17.68 -7.72 9.72
N PHE A 102 -17.64 -8.11 8.44
CA PHE A 102 -18.08 -9.45 8.04
C PHE A 102 -17.22 -10.56 8.64
N SER A 103 -15.91 -10.34 8.76
CA SER A 103 -15.01 -11.30 9.43
C SER A 103 -15.36 -11.46 10.91
N ALA A 104 -15.65 -10.35 11.60
CA ALA A 104 -16.09 -10.38 13.00
C ALA A 104 -17.44 -11.11 13.16
N VAL A 105 -18.40 -10.84 12.28
CA VAL A 105 -19.71 -11.53 12.29
C VAL A 105 -19.54 -13.02 12.00
N ARG A 106 -18.67 -13.40 11.06
CA ARG A 106 -18.38 -14.81 10.75
C ARG A 106 -17.76 -15.52 11.93
N ALA A 107 -16.81 -14.91 12.64
CA ALA A 107 -16.23 -15.46 13.86
C ALA A 107 -17.28 -15.69 14.94
N LEU A 108 -18.24 -14.76 15.11
CA LEU A 108 -19.37 -14.93 16.03
C LEU A 108 -20.30 -16.07 15.63
N LEU A 109 -20.54 -16.29 14.34
CA LEU A 109 -21.34 -17.41 13.83
C LEU A 109 -20.64 -18.74 14.08
N GLU A 110 -19.35 -18.84 13.80
CA GLU A 110 -18.53 -20.03 14.04
C GLU A 110 -18.50 -20.41 15.54
N CYS A 111 -18.38 -19.41 16.43
CA CYS A 111 -18.51 -19.61 17.88
C CYS A 111 -19.91 -20.12 18.29
N ARG A 112 -20.97 -19.74 17.57
CA ARG A 112 -22.34 -20.14 17.86
C ARG A 112 -22.68 -21.53 17.33
N GLU A 113 -22.11 -21.91 16.18
CA GLU A 113 -22.35 -23.20 15.52
C GLU A 113 -21.50 -24.34 16.12
N ASN A 114 -20.33 -24.02 16.72
CA ASN A 114 -19.41 -24.97 17.31
C ASN A 114 -19.01 -24.62 18.75
N PRO A 115 -19.83 -24.88 19.74
CA PRO A 115 -19.44 -24.73 21.16
C PRO A 115 -18.26 -25.65 21.58
N MET A 116 -17.88 -26.63 20.74
CA MET A 116 -16.70 -27.47 20.89
C MET A 116 -15.39 -26.84 20.40
N THR A 117 -15.41 -25.65 19.83
CA THR A 117 -14.19 -24.93 19.33
C THR A 117 -13.26 -24.53 20.49
N LEU A 118 -13.77 -24.50 21.74
CA LEU A 118 -12.92 -24.38 22.94
C LEU A 118 -11.92 -25.53 23.11
N LEU A 119 -12.15 -26.70 22.48
CA LEU A 119 -11.23 -27.83 22.48
C LEU A 119 -10.23 -27.81 21.27
N ARG A 120 -10.45 -27.00 20.25
CA ARG A 120 -9.51 -26.81 19.14
C ARG A 120 -8.37 -25.83 19.48
N SER A 121 -8.47 -25.11 20.57
CA SER A 121 -7.43 -24.21 21.08
C SER A 121 -6.13 -24.93 21.51
N ALA A 122 -6.00 -26.23 21.28
CA ALA A 122 -4.78 -26.99 21.56
C ALA A 122 -3.67 -26.80 20.49
N SER A 123 -3.95 -26.10 19.37
CA SER A 123 -2.97 -25.82 18.33
C SER A 123 -2.65 -24.33 18.18
N ALA A 124 -3.32 -23.45 18.93
CA ALA A 124 -3.04 -22.03 18.88
C ALA A 124 -1.63 -21.74 19.44
N VAL A 125 -0.81 -21.10 18.64
CA VAL A 125 0.51 -20.64 19.06
C VAL A 125 0.36 -19.28 19.72
N ARG A 126 0.84 -19.16 20.96
CA ARG A 126 0.83 -17.91 21.71
C ARG A 126 2.27 -17.50 22.04
N LEU A 127 2.59 -16.26 21.72
CA LEU A 127 3.92 -15.69 21.89
C LEU A 127 3.80 -14.39 22.69
N ALA A 128 4.66 -14.21 23.67
CA ALA A 128 4.89 -12.88 24.20
C ALA A 128 5.95 -12.19 23.34
N VAL A 129 5.69 -10.96 22.92
CA VAL A 129 6.55 -10.14 22.08
C VAL A 129 6.79 -8.80 22.77
N SER A 130 8.00 -8.28 22.69
CA SER A 130 8.30 -6.91 23.09
C SER A 130 7.54 -5.93 22.19
N ALA A 131 6.64 -5.13 22.76
CA ALA A 131 5.86 -4.17 22.01
C ALA A 131 6.73 -3.16 21.24
N PRO A 132 7.78 -2.54 21.85
CA PRO A 132 8.67 -1.64 21.12
C PRO A 132 9.46 -2.33 19.99
N GLU A 133 9.89 -3.59 20.17
CA GLU A 133 10.61 -4.31 19.11
C GLU A 133 9.68 -4.66 17.95
N LEU A 134 8.47 -5.15 18.23
CA LEU A 134 7.48 -5.42 17.18
C LEU A 134 7.03 -4.14 16.46
N ALA A 135 6.86 -3.04 17.19
CA ALA A 135 6.56 -1.74 16.62
C ALA A 135 7.65 -1.29 15.64
N ALA A 136 8.91 -1.35 16.10
CA ALA A 136 10.07 -1.00 15.27
C ALA A 136 10.22 -1.93 14.06
N ALA A 137 9.97 -3.23 14.22
CA ALA A 137 10.01 -4.19 13.13
C ALA A 137 8.92 -3.91 12.07
N LEU A 138 7.68 -3.63 12.51
CA LEU A 138 6.59 -3.25 11.59
C LEU A 138 6.91 -1.93 10.86
N ASP A 139 7.40 -0.92 11.55
CA ASP A 139 7.78 0.36 10.93
C ASP A 139 8.91 0.20 9.91
N ALA A 140 9.84 -0.73 10.17
CA ALA A 140 10.96 -1.02 9.27
C ALA A 140 10.54 -1.74 7.98
N VAL A 141 9.39 -2.44 7.95
CA VAL A 141 9.05 -3.29 6.79
C VAL A 141 7.79 -2.90 6.04
N ARG A 142 6.77 -2.30 6.70
CA ARG A 142 5.44 -2.05 6.12
C ARG A 142 5.47 -1.34 4.76
N PHE A 143 6.42 -0.41 4.56
CA PHE A 143 6.55 0.36 3.33
C PHE A 143 6.86 -0.51 2.09
N ALA A 144 7.36 -1.73 2.28
CA ALA A 144 7.74 -2.62 1.21
C ALA A 144 6.63 -3.60 0.77
N ALA A 145 5.46 -3.58 1.44
CA ALA A 145 4.33 -4.41 1.01
C ALA A 145 3.74 -3.90 -0.31
N SER A 146 3.28 -4.84 -1.15
CA SER A 146 2.67 -4.53 -2.43
C SER A 146 1.25 -3.98 -2.27
N THR A 147 0.88 -3.04 -3.13
CA THR A 147 -0.50 -2.58 -3.32
C THR A 147 -1.16 -3.14 -4.57
N ASP A 148 -0.44 -4.00 -5.31
CA ASP A 148 -0.91 -4.60 -6.54
C ASP A 148 -1.94 -5.72 -6.25
N PRO A 149 -3.20 -5.58 -6.70
CA PRO A 149 -4.23 -6.58 -6.48
C PRO A 149 -3.97 -7.90 -7.22
N GLU A 150 -3.10 -7.92 -8.23
CA GLU A 150 -2.71 -9.15 -8.94
C GLU A 150 -1.71 -9.98 -8.15
N LEU A 151 -1.13 -9.42 -7.08
CA LEU A 151 -0.14 -10.08 -6.23
C LEU A 151 -0.63 -10.14 -4.76
N PRO A 152 -1.76 -10.77 -4.48
CA PRO A 152 -2.36 -10.77 -3.14
C PRO A 152 -1.42 -11.35 -2.06
N MET A 153 -0.51 -12.28 -2.42
CA MET A 153 0.49 -12.85 -1.50
C MET A 153 1.50 -11.82 -1.00
N LEU A 154 1.67 -10.70 -1.70
CA LEU A 154 2.57 -9.60 -1.32
C LEU A 154 1.84 -8.41 -0.68
N GLY A 155 0.50 -8.46 -0.61
CA GLY A 155 -0.35 -7.42 -0.04
C GLY A 155 -0.36 -7.37 1.49
N GLY A 156 0.65 -7.96 2.14
CA GLY A 156 0.77 -8.05 3.58
C GLY A 156 2.19 -8.18 4.07
N VAL A 157 2.31 -8.36 5.37
CA VAL A 157 3.57 -8.56 6.08
C VAL A 157 3.65 -10.02 6.52
N LEU A 158 4.72 -10.72 6.12
CA LEU A 158 5.00 -12.07 6.61
C LEU A 158 5.48 -12.01 8.06
N PHE A 159 4.84 -12.80 8.93
CA PHE A 159 5.33 -13.16 10.24
C PHE A 159 5.89 -14.58 10.15
N ASP A 160 7.21 -14.72 10.26
CA ASP A 160 7.93 -15.99 10.22
C ASP A 160 8.49 -16.26 11.62
N ILE A 161 7.82 -17.13 12.36
CA ILE A 161 8.10 -17.46 13.76
C ILE A 161 8.98 -18.71 13.81
N GLU A 162 10.16 -18.59 14.38
CA GLU A 162 11.09 -19.68 14.52
C GLU A 162 11.84 -19.58 15.87
N GLY A 163 11.59 -20.53 16.76
CA GLY A 163 12.15 -20.48 18.12
C GLY A 163 11.72 -19.23 18.88
N GLU A 164 12.68 -18.45 19.35
CA GLU A 164 12.45 -17.19 20.10
C GLU A 164 12.53 -15.94 19.22
N THR A 165 12.44 -16.10 17.90
CA THR A 165 12.56 -15.00 16.96
C THR A 165 11.32 -14.92 16.05
N LEU A 166 10.78 -13.72 15.93
CA LEU A 166 9.79 -13.35 14.94
C LEU A 166 10.48 -12.53 13.86
N HIS A 167 10.62 -13.11 12.65
CA HIS A 167 11.02 -12.34 11.48
C HIS A 167 9.79 -11.69 10.86
N VAL A 168 9.89 -10.42 10.60
CA VAL A 168 8.85 -9.59 9.99
C VAL A 168 9.35 -9.18 8.60
N VAL A 169 8.64 -9.53 7.53
CA VAL A 169 9.12 -9.35 6.15
C VAL A 169 8.03 -8.80 5.27
N ALA A 170 8.36 -7.86 4.40
CA ALA A 170 7.49 -7.39 3.34
C ALA A 170 8.26 -7.22 2.03
N THR A 171 7.58 -7.39 0.89
CA THR A 171 8.17 -7.20 -0.44
C THR A 171 7.09 -6.89 -1.48
N ASP A 172 7.46 -6.14 -2.53
CA ASP A 172 6.64 -5.86 -3.71
C ASP A 172 7.30 -6.35 -5.02
N ARG A 173 8.32 -7.22 -4.93
CA ARG A 173 9.21 -7.73 -5.99
C ARG A 173 10.40 -6.81 -6.30
N TYR A 174 10.25 -5.50 -6.19
CA TYR A 174 11.29 -4.50 -6.51
C TYR A 174 12.09 -4.07 -5.30
N ARG A 175 11.49 -4.21 -4.14
CA ARG A 175 12.11 -3.97 -2.83
C ARG A 175 11.65 -5.04 -1.84
N MET A 176 12.47 -5.23 -0.81
CA MET A 176 12.17 -6.11 0.32
C MET A 176 12.69 -5.45 1.58
N ALA A 177 11.96 -5.62 2.67
CA ALA A 177 12.43 -5.22 3.99
C ALA A 177 12.28 -6.38 4.96
N VAL A 178 13.27 -6.55 5.81
CA VAL A 178 13.36 -7.59 6.84
C VAL A 178 13.71 -6.96 8.17
N ALA A 179 13.00 -7.36 9.22
CA ALA A 179 13.29 -6.98 10.58
C ALA A 179 13.02 -8.16 11.51
N GLN A 180 13.47 -8.04 12.75
CA GLN A 180 13.28 -9.07 13.78
C GLN A 180 12.73 -8.47 15.07
N ALA A 181 11.96 -9.26 15.80
CA ALA A 181 11.56 -9.00 17.17
C ALA A 181 11.76 -10.27 18.00
N GLY A 182 12.22 -10.11 19.22
CA GLY A 182 12.35 -11.21 20.18
C GLY A 182 10.98 -11.70 20.64
N THR A 183 10.82 -13.01 20.76
CA THR A 183 9.61 -13.64 21.26
C THR A 183 9.93 -14.65 22.33
N THR A 184 8.97 -14.93 23.21
CA THR A 184 9.03 -16.03 24.17
C THR A 184 7.74 -16.82 24.14
N GLY A 185 7.85 -18.12 24.49
CA GLY A 185 6.68 -18.98 24.61
C GLY A 185 6.39 -19.91 23.42
N HIS A 186 7.19 -19.83 22.34
CA HIS A 186 7.06 -20.75 21.20
C HIS A 186 8.13 -21.86 21.28
N GLY A 187 7.70 -23.06 21.62
CA GLY A 187 8.53 -24.28 21.56
C GLY A 187 8.18 -25.21 20.40
N GLY A 188 7.43 -24.72 19.42
CA GLY A 188 6.91 -25.50 18.30
C GLY A 188 7.75 -25.42 17.02
N PRO A 189 7.33 -26.08 15.93
CA PRO A 189 7.95 -25.96 14.63
C PRO A 189 7.80 -24.55 14.07
N ARG A 190 8.67 -24.20 13.12
CA ARG A 190 8.59 -22.93 12.37
C ARG A 190 7.19 -22.73 11.79
N MET A 191 6.65 -21.53 11.94
CA MET A 191 5.34 -21.16 11.43
C MET A 191 5.42 -19.83 10.65
N GLN A 192 4.67 -19.76 9.57
CA GLN A 192 4.59 -18.57 8.71
C GLN A 192 3.14 -18.19 8.50
N VAL A 193 2.83 -16.90 8.68
CA VAL A 193 1.52 -16.32 8.36
C VAL A 193 1.70 -14.96 7.70
N ILE A 194 0.86 -14.65 6.72
CA ILE A 194 0.87 -13.36 6.04
C ILE A 194 -0.24 -12.50 6.64
N VAL A 195 0.14 -11.49 7.38
CA VAL A 195 -0.76 -10.52 7.98
C VAL A 195 -1.10 -9.45 6.94
N PRO A 196 -2.36 -9.26 6.54
CA PRO A 196 -2.73 -8.21 5.58
C PRO A 196 -2.22 -6.84 6.02
N SER A 197 -1.74 -6.00 5.08
CA SER A 197 -1.17 -4.67 5.39
C SER A 197 -2.07 -3.82 6.30
N PRO A 198 -3.39 -3.74 6.09
CA PRO A 198 -4.25 -2.98 6.99
C PRO A 198 -4.34 -3.53 8.41
N LEU A 199 -4.25 -4.87 8.56
CA LEU A 199 -4.21 -5.49 9.89
C LEU A 199 -2.86 -5.25 10.57
N ALA A 200 -1.75 -5.30 9.82
CA ALA A 200 -0.42 -4.94 10.30
C ALA A 200 -0.36 -3.47 10.77
N ASP A 201 -1.03 -2.55 10.05
CA ASP A 201 -1.17 -1.16 10.47
C ASP A 201 -1.99 -1.00 11.75
N ALA A 202 -3.09 -1.74 11.87
CA ALA A 202 -3.90 -1.77 13.09
C ALA A 202 -3.10 -2.35 14.27
N MET A 203 -2.34 -3.41 14.06
CA MET A 203 -1.44 -3.98 15.07
C MET A 203 -0.38 -2.97 15.49
N ARG A 204 0.26 -2.28 14.53
CA ARG A 204 1.25 -1.24 14.83
C ARG A 204 0.67 -0.11 15.68
N ALA A 205 -0.56 0.32 15.39
CA ALA A 205 -1.25 1.38 16.13
C ALA A 205 -1.59 1.00 17.60
N LEU A 206 -1.65 -0.28 17.92
CA LEU A 206 -1.86 -0.77 19.30
C LEU A 206 -0.57 -0.72 20.15
N LEU A 207 0.59 -0.85 19.51
CA LEU A 207 1.86 -0.99 20.20
C LEU A 207 2.34 0.36 20.73
N SER A 208 2.60 0.42 22.03
CA SER A 208 3.17 1.56 22.76
C SER A 208 4.49 1.14 23.40
N ASP A 209 5.30 2.13 23.79
CA ASP A 209 6.73 1.93 24.11
C ASP A 209 7.01 1.07 25.37
N ASP A 210 6.04 0.86 26.27
CA ASP A 210 6.29 0.29 27.60
C ASP A 210 5.57 -1.04 27.90
N ALA A 211 4.94 -1.69 26.91
CA ALA A 211 4.14 -2.87 27.15
C ALA A 211 4.70 -4.14 26.49
N SER A 212 4.46 -5.29 27.11
CA SER A 212 4.51 -6.57 26.43
C SER A 212 3.23 -6.77 25.63
N ALA A 213 3.33 -7.32 24.42
CA ALA A 213 2.20 -7.71 23.61
C ALA A 213 2.12 -9.23 23.51
N GLN A 214 0.91 -9.76 23.38
CA GLN A 214 0.68 -11.17 23.13
C GLN A 214 0.21 -11.36 21.68
N LEU A 215 0.98 -12.13 20.92
CA LEU A 215 0.63 -12.54 19.57
C LEU A 215 0.08 -13.97 19.63
N THR A 216 -1.12 -14.17 19.14
CA THR A 216 -1.77 -15.49 19.03
C THR A 216 -2.02 -15.78 17.55
N VAL A 217 -1.60 -16.96 17.10
CA VAL A 217 -1.91 -17.48 15.77
C VAL A 217 -2.68 -18.78 15.92
N ASP A 218 -3.87 -18.85 15.36
CA ASP A 218 -4.75 -20.02 15.39
C ASP A 218 -5.29 -20.28 13.98
N GLY A 219 -4.68 -21.23 13.30
CA GLY A 219 -4.97 -21.52 11.90
C GLY A 219 -4.70 -20.32 10.99
N ASP A 220 -5.75 -19.81 10.37
CA ASP A 220 -5.72 -18.63 9.48
C ASP A 220 -5.98 -17.30 10.21
N ARG A 221 -6.14 -17.34 11.54
CA ARG A 221 -6.43 -16.15 12.35
C ARG A 221 -5.21 -15.71 13.14
N VAL A 222 -4.96 -14.41 13.15
CA VAL A 222 -3.93 -13.77 13.97
C VAL A 222 -4.58 -12.72 14.87
N VAL A 223 -4.13 -12.67 16.13
CA VAL A 223 -4.57 -11.70 17.14
C VAL A 223 -3.35 -11.13 17.83
N LEU A 224 -3.28 -9.82 17.92
CA LEU A 224 -2.32 -9.09 18.77
C LEU A 224 -3.07 -8.40 19.89
N GLU A 225 -2.69 -8.70 21.12
CA GLU A 225 -3.22 -8.10 22.35
C GLU A 225 -2.15 -7.25 23.00
N ALA A 226 -2.47 -6.00 23.33
CA ALA A 226 -1.60 -5.06 24.03
C ALA A 226 -2.41 -4.33 25.11
N GLY A 227 -2.21 -4.70 26.38
CA GLY A 227 -3.04 -4.23 27.48
C GLY A 227 -4.49 -4.69 27.35
N ASP A 228 -5.42 -3.74 27.33
CA ASP A 228 -6.87 -3.96 27.17
C ASP A 228 -7.35 -3.84 25.71
N ARG A 229 -6.45 -3.63 24.77
CA ARG A 229 -6.74 -3.46 23.34
C ARG A 229 -6.27 -4.66 22.55
N GLN A 230 -6.98 -4.94 21.44
CA GLN A 230 -6.60 -6.00 20.51
C GLN A 230 -6.82 -5.61 19.06
N ALA A 231 -6.00 -6.17 18.17
CA ALA A 231 -6.23 -6.20 16.74
C ALA A 231 -6.25 -7.66 16.29
N ALA A 232 -7.28 -8.05 15.57
CA ALA A 232 -7.49 -9.41 15.12
C ALA A 232 -8.00 -9.47 13.70
N GLY A 233 -7.59 -10.47 12.94
CA GLY A 233 -8.05 -10.67 11.57
C GLY A 233 -7.62 -12.00 11.00
N GLN A 234 -8.02 -12.26 9.75
CA GLN A 234 -7.58 -13.41 8.99
C GLN A 234 -6.28 -13.12 8.24
N CYS A 235 -5.37 -14.09 8.25
CA CYS A 235 -4.17 -14.10 7.43
C CYS A 235 -4.54 -14.31 5.95
N LEU A 236 -3.67 -13.88 5.05
CA LEU A 236 -3.81 -14.20 3.63
C LEU A 236 -3.47 -15.67 3.41
N ASP A 237 -4.37 -16.41 2.77
CA ASP A 237 -4.19 -17.83 2.43
C ASP A 237 -3.38 -17.97 1.14
N HIS A 238 -2.09 -17.63 1.24
CA HIS A 238 -1.14 -17.67 0.14
C HIS A 238 0.25 -18.06 0.62
N ASP A 239 1.08 -18.59 -0.28
CA ASP A 239 2.49 -18.83 -0.03
C ASP A 239 3.29 -17.55 -0.24
N PHE A 240 4.06 -17.13 0.78
CA PHE A 240 5.00 -16.04 0.64
C PHE A 240 6.29 -16.52 -0.04
N PRO A 241 6.93 -15.71 -0.91
CA PRO A 241 8.19 -16.07 -1.54
C PRO A 241 9.27 -16.46 -0.52
N ASP A 242 10.14 -17.40 -0.87
CA ASP A 242 11.27 -17.80 -0.02
C ASP A 242 12.29 -16.67 0.10
N TYR A 243 11.97 -15.72 0.98
CA TYR A 243 12.80 -14.53 1.22
C TYR A 243 14.19 -14.87 1.74
N ARG A 244 14.37 -16.00 2.44
CA ARG A 244 15.67 -16.42 3.00
C ARG A 244 16.71 -16.74 1.90
N ARG A 245 16.26 -17.10 0.72
CA ARG A 245 17.14 -17.24 -0.45
C ARG A 245 17.50 -15.90 -1.05
N LEU A 246 16.58 -14.95 -1.03
CA LEU A 246 16.76 -13.63 -1.61
C LEU A 246 17.65 -12.71 -0.76
N ILE A 247 17.71 -12.91 0.56
CA ILE A 247 18.56 -12.11 1.46
C ILE A 247 20.03 -12.54 1.49
N ARG A 248 20.40 -13.63 0.79
CA ARG A 248 21.78 -14.07 0.65
C ARG A 248 22.47 -13.26 -0.44
N LEU A 249 22.82 -12.02 -0.11
CA LEU A 249 23.47 -11.14 -1.07
C LEU A 249 24.95 -11.51 -1.24
N PRO A 250 25.53 -11.35 -2.44
CA PRO A 250 26.97 -11.42 -2.63
C PRO A 250 27.63 -10.27 -1.86
N ALA A 251 28.86 -10.50 -1.41
CA ALA A 251 29.62 -9.46 -0.71
C ALA A 251 29.75 -8.21 -1.60
N GLY A 252 29.43 -7.06 -1.04
CA GLY A 252 29.50 -5.77 -1.69
C GLY A 252 30.37 -4.78 -0.92
N HIS A 253 30.54 -3.60 -1.50
CA HIS A 253 31.19 -2.47 -0.84
C HIS A 253 30.26 -1.91 0.23
N ARG A 254 30.73 -1.85 1.49
CA ARG A 254 29.95 -1.35 2.62
C ARG A 254 30.40 0.08 2.95
N ALA A 255 29.46 1.01 2.91
CA ALA A 255 29.69 2.41 3.25
C ALA A 255 28.73 2.86 4.34
N LEU A 256 29.28 3.53 5.35
CA LEU A 256 28.50 4.23 6.35
C LEU A 256 28.05 5.58 5.76
N VAL A 257 26.75 5.86 5.83
CA VAL A 257 26.17 7.12 5.34
C VAL A 257 25.48 7.87 6.47
N ASP A 258 25.64 9.18 6.48
CA ASP A 258 24.83 10.11 7.27
C ASP A 258 23.49 10.27 6.57
N VAL A 259 22.42 9.79 7.17
CA VAL A 259 21.08 9.69 6.52
C VAL A 259 20.51 11.07 6.18
N PRO A 260 20.52 12.08 7.06
CA PRO A 260 20.05 13.41 6.72
C PRO A 260 20.77 14.01 5.51
N ALA A 261 22.10 13.97 5.48
CA ALA A 261 22.88 14.51 4.37
C ALA A 261 22.69 13.70 3.09
N PHE A 262 22.65 12.36 3.17
CA PHE A 262 22.47 11.49 2.03
C PHE A 262 21.07 11.64 1.43
N ARG A 263 20.04 11.77 2.29
CA ARG A 263 18.66 12.03 1.87
C ARG A 263 18.56 13.34 1.06
N VAL A 264 19.15 14.42 1.56
CA VAL A 264 19.19 15.69 0.82
C VAL A 264 19.90 15.52 -0.54
N ALA A 265 21.01 14.79 -0.58
CA ALA A 265 21.71 14.50 -1.83
C ALA A 265 20.84 13.69 -2.82
N VAL A 266 20.04 12.74 -2.34
CA VAL A 266 19.09 11.98 -3.16
C VAL A 266 17.94 12.87 -3.64
N GLU A 267 17.35 13.70 -2.76
CA GLU A 267 16.21 14.57 -3.09
C GLU A 267 16.58 15.70 -4.07
N THR A 268 17.79 16.26 -3.96
CA THR A 268 18.26 17.39 -4.79
C THR A 268 19.14 16.98 -5.95
N GLY A 269 19.64 15.74 -5.96
CA GLY A 269 20.54 15.24 -6.99
C GLY A 269 19.83 14.99 -8.33
N PRO A 270 20.60 14.69 -9.39
CA PRO A 270 20.07 14.40 -10.71
C PRO A 270 19.05 13.27 -10.71
N VAL A 271 18.06 13.37 -11.60
CA VAL A 271 17.05 12.37 -11.84
C VAL A 271 17.24 11.77 -13.22
N ARG A 272 17.31 10.45 -13.30
CA ARG A 272 17.15 9.75 -14.57
C ARG A 272 15.77 9.09 -14.61
N VAL A 273 15.10 9.19 -15.73
CA VAL A 273 13.78 8.58 -15.91
C VAL A 273 13.98 7.17 -16.48
N SER A 274 13.37 6.18 -15.83
CA SER A 274 13.39 4.81 -16.36
C SER A 274 12.53 4.70 -17.61
N GLU A 275 13.08 4.11 -18.69
CA GLU A 275 12.28 3.72 -19.86
C GLU A 275 11.50 2.44 -19.61
N VAL A 276 11.92 1.63 -18.66
CA VAL A 276 11.24 0.40 -18.26
C VAL A 276 10.00 0.79 -17.45
N ARG A 277 8.85 0.51 -18.01
CA ARG A 277 7.57 0.68 -17.33
C ARG A 277 7.46 -0.35 -16.22
N GLU A 278 7.53 0.08 -14.97
CA GLU A 278 7.10 -0.74 -13.83
C GLU A 278 5.58 -0.99 -13.90
N GLN A 279 5.07 -1.87 -13.07
CA GLN A 279 3.73 -2.47 -13.04
C GLN A 279 2.55 -1.64 -13.54
N ASP A 280 2.59 -0.32 -13.40
CA ASP A 280 1.49 0.58 -13.79
C ASP A 280 1.69 1.23 -15.15
N GLY A 281 2.75 0.89 -15.87
CA GLY A 281 3.11 1.54 -17.13
C GLY A 281 3.61 2.97 -16.96
N VAL A 282 3.95 3.38 -15.74
CA VAL A 282 4.48 4.69 -15.38
C VAL A 282 6.01 4.60 -15.30
N SER A 283 6.71 5.55 -15.92
CA SER A 283 8.15 5.71 -15.74
C SER A 283 8.45 6.14 -14.31
N CYS A 284 9.53 5.60 -13.71
CA CYS A 284 9.96 6.00 -12.38
C CYS A 284 11.23 6.85 -12.41
N ASP A 285 11.34 7.71 -11.41
CA ASP A 285 12.54 8.51 -11.17
C ASP A 285 13.64 7.63 -10.56
N LEU A 286 14.82 7.65 -11.15
CA LEU A 286 15.98 6.90 -10.69
C LEU A 286 17.02 7.82 -10.05
N SER A 287 17.63 7.35 -8.98
CA SER A 287 18.88 7.86 -8.44
C SER A 287 20.01 6.90 -8.79
N VAL A 288 21.10 7.45 -9.33
CA VAL A 288 22.30 6.68 -9.67
C VAL A 288 23.32 6.85 -8.55
N LEU A 289 23.77 5.74 -8.00
CA LEU A 289 24.72 5.69 -6.89
C LEU A 289 26.05 5.10 -7.35
N LYS A 290 27.14 5.64 -6.79
CA LYS A 290 28.50 5.20 -7.06
C LYS A 290 29.23 4.92 -5.75
N ALA A 291 29.84 3.75 -5.69
CA ALA A 291 30.86 3.48 -4.67
C ALA A 291 32.14 4.18 -5.04
N ALA A 292 32.61 5.11 -4.20
CA ALA A 292 33.87 5.81 -4.40
C ALA A 292 35.04 5.01 -3.82
N GLY A 293 36.23 5.19 -4.38
CA GLY A 293 37.44 4.49 -3.92
C GLY A 293 37.90 4.85 -2.49
N ASP A 294 37.32 5.90 -1.89
CA ASP A 294 37.52 6.31 -0.51
C ASP A 294 36.64 5.57 0.52
N GLY A 295 35.83 4.62 0.03
CA GLY A 295 34.93 3.86 0.92
C GLY A 295 33.56 4.50 1.12
N THR A 296 33.24 5.60 0.41
CA THR A 296 31.94 6.27 0.49
C THR A 296 31.02 5.85 -0.66
N VAL A 297 29.70 6.06 -0.46
CA VAL A 297 28.68 5.97 -1.53
C VAL A 297 28.11 7.37 -1.75
N ARG A 298 28.04 7.78 -3.02
CA ARG A 298 27.55 9.11 -3.42
C ARG A 298 26.51 9.00 -4.51
N VAL A 299 25.62 9.99 -4.58
CA VAL A 299 24.73 10.19 -5.72
C VAL A 299 25.57 10.73 -6.88
N CYS A 300 25.47 10.12 -8.05
CA CYS A 300 26.20 10.54 -9.24
C CYS A 300 25.71 11.91 -9.74
N GLU A 301 26.62 12.68 -10.33
CA GLU A 301 26.30 13.90 -11.06
C GLU A 301 25.82 13.57 -12.50
N ASP A 302 25.22 14.53 -13.19
CA ASP A 302 24.81 14.37 -14.59
C ASP A 302 26.02 14.03 -15.48
N GLY A 303 25.86 12.97 -16.29
CA GLY A 303 26.91 12.53 -17.23
C GLY A 303 27.94 11.57 -16.62
N ASP A 304 27.85 11.20 -15.34
CA ASP A 304 28.70 10.13 -14.74
C ASP A 304 28.13 8.75 -15.12
N ASP A 305 28.50 8.23 -16.29
CA ASP A 305 28.07 6.93 -16.81
C ASP A 305 29.04 5.78 -16.50
N GLY A 306 29.71 5.83 -15.36
CA GLY A 306 30.71 4.83 -14.96
C GLY A 306 30.13 3.39 -14.89
N GLN A 307 30.90 2.40 -15.38
CA GLN A 307 30.51 0.98 -15.41
C GLN A 307 30.23 0.32 -14.06
N GLY A 308 30.44 1.02 -12.95
CA GLY A 308 30.23 0.51 -11.58
C GLY A 308 29.02 1.13 -10.87
N ASN A 309 28.25 1.98 -11.57
CA ASN A 309 27.14 2.70 -10.99
C ASN A 309 25.92 1.81 -10.85
N ILE A 310 25.13 2.02 -9.76
CA ILE A 310 23.86 1.35 -9.50
C ILE A 310 22.74 2.38 -9.62
N ALA A 311 21.74 2.10 -10.46
CA ALA A 311 20.52 2.89 -10.53
C ALA A 311 19.41 2.20 -9.73
N VAL A 312 18.73 2.95 -8.88
CA VAL A 312 17.61 2.47 -8.07
C VAL A 312 16.45 3.45 -8.14
N ASN A 313 15.23 2.94 -7.96
CA ASN A 313 14.06 3.80 -7.84
C ASN A 313 14.26 4.76 -6.67
N ARG A 314 14.18 6.08 -6.96
CA ARG A 314 14.42 7.17 -6.00
C ARG A 314 13.44 7.13 -4.84
N GLU A 315 12.17 6.92 -5.10
CA GLU A 315 11.14 6.86 -4.10
C GLU A 315 11.37 5.67 -3.14
N PHE A 316 11.73 4.50 -3.69
CA PHE A 316 12.03 3.32 -2.89
C PHE A 316 13.27 3.51 -2.01
N LEU A 317 14.29 4.21 -2.54
CA LEU A 317 15.48 4.57 -1.78
C LEU A 317 15.12 5.49 -0.60
N LEU A 318 14.34 6.54 -0.84
CA LEU A 318 13.89 7.47 0.21
C LEU A 318 13.04 6.77 1.28
N HIS A 319 12.14 5.86 0.87
CA HIS A 319 11.36 5.05 1.80
C HIS A 319 12.24 4.15 2.66
N ALA A 320 13.22 3.48 2.08
CA ALA A 320 14.13 2.58 2.81
C ALA A 320 15.03 3.36 3.79
N LEU A 321 15.52 4.55 3.41
CA LEU A 321 16.27 5.44 4.31
C LEU A 321 15.41 5.90 5.49
N ALA A 322 14.15 6.25 5.25
CA ALA A 322 13.21 6.67 6.30
C ALA A 322 12.88 5.50 7.25
N ALA A 323 12.64 4.29 6.70
CA ALA A 323 12.32 3.08 7.47
C ALA A 323 13.50 2.59 8.35
N GLY A 324 14.72 2.91 7.96
CA GLY A 324 15.90 2.64 8.79
C GLY A 324 15.86 3.33 10.16
N ALA A 325 15.18 4.48 10.26
CA ALA A 325 14.92 5.25 11.48
C ALA A 325 16.17 5.50 12.34
N ARG A 326 17.30 5.79 11.70
CA ARG A 326 18.60 6.09 12.31
C ARG A 326 19.30 7.21 11.56
N ASP A 327 20.14 7.97 12.26
CA ASP A 327 20.96 9.02 11.64
C ASP A 327 22.10 8.45 10.78
N GLN A 328 22.47 7.20 11.03
CA GLN A 328 23.49 6.49 10.26
C GLN A 328 23.00 5.11 9.83
N LEU A 329 23.22 4.80 8.57
CA LEU A 329 22.93 3.50 7.97
C LEU A 329 24.14 2.99 7.18
N ILE A 330 24.18 1.69 6.95
CA ILE A 330 25.19 1.04 6.11
C ILE A 330 24.54 0.75 4.76
N LEU A 331 25.09 1.33 3.70
CA LEU A 331 24.76 0.96 2.31
C LEU A 331 25.75 -0.10 1.84
N GLU A 332 25.22 -1.23 1.37
CA GLU A 332 26.00 -2.31 0.79
C GLU A 332 25.74 -2.38 -0.71
N VAL A 333 26.74 -1.96 -1.48
CA VAL A 333 26.68 -1.81 -2.92
C VAL A 333 27.48 -2.92 -3.58
N GLY A 334 26.81 -3.77 -4.33
CA GLY A 334 27.44 -4.86 -5.09
C GLY A 334 27.76 -4.46 -6.55
N ALA A 335 27.76 -5.46 -7.45
CA ALA A 335 27.85 -5.22 -8.89
C ALA A 335 26.63 -4.40 -9.39
N PRO A 336 26.69 -3.75 -10.55
CA PRO A 336 25.58 -2.91 -11.07
C PRO A 336 24.22 -3.61 -11.20
N THR A 337 24.22 -4.94 -11.27
CA THR A 337 23.01 -5.77 -11.32
C THR A 337 22.68 -6.45 -9.98
N ALA A 338 23.52 -6.23 -8.95
CA ALA A 338 23.29 -6.78 -7.62
C ALA A 338 22.35 -5.84 -6.84
N PRO A 339 21.49 -6.38 -5.97
CA PRO A 339 20.64 -5.56 -5.12
C PRO A 339 21.44 -4.63 -4.21
N LEU A 340 20.93 -3.42 -3.98
CA LEU A 340 21.41 -2.50 -2.97
C LEU A 340 20.82 -2.90 -1.63
N ALA A 341 21.65 -3.17 -0.61
CA ALA A 341 21.18 -3.35 0.75
C ALA A 341 21.42 -2.11 1.61
N ILE A 342 20.44 -1.81 2.46
CA ILE A 342 20.47 -0.69 3.42
C ILE A 342 20.23 -1.29 4.80
N ARG A 343 21.28 -1.29 5.65
CA ARG A 343 21.28 -1.96 6.95
C ARG A 343 21.36 -0.96 8.09
N ARG A 344 20.76 -1.33 9.21
CA ARG A 344 20.96 -0.59 10.46
C ARG A 344 22.34 -0.89 11.05
N THR A 345 22.93 0.12 11.68
CA THR A 345 24.23 -0.02 12.36
C THR A 345 24.13 -0.74 13.70
N ASP A 346 22.98 -0.67 14.36
CA ASP A 346 22.70 -1.27 15.67
C ASP A 346 22.01 -2.65 15.59
N ALA A 347 21.47 -3.02 14.42
CA ALA A 347 20.79 -4.28 14.19
C ALA A 347 20.92 -4.68 12.71
N GLU A 348 22.01 -5.30 12.33
CA GLU A 348 22.32 -5.66 10.93
C GLU A 348 21.31 -6.64 10.33
N ASP A 349 20.53 -7.36 11.16
CA ASP A 349 19.43 -8.22 10.76
C ASP A 349 18.16 -7.44 10.38
N THR A 350 18.14 -6.12 10.64
CA THR A 350 17.08 -5.21 10.15
C THR A 350 17.63 -4.42 8.97
N PHE A 351 17.09 -4.70 7.79
CA PHE A 351 17.59 -4.10 6.54
C PHE A 351 16.54 -4.09 5.43
N SER A 352 16.80 -3.25 4.45
CA SER A 352 16.04 -3.19 3.21
C SER A 352 16.91 -3.57 2.02
N ILE A 353 16.31 -4.14 1.00
CA ILE A 353 16.94 -4.50 -0.29
C ILE A 353 16.16 -3.81 -1.39
N LEU A 354 16.87 -3.14 -2.29
CA LEU A 354 16.30 -2.52 -3.50
C LEU A 354 16.88 -3.19 -4.75
N MET A 355 15.99 -3.59 -5.66
CA MET A 355 16.42 -4.13 -6.95
C MET A 355 16.94 -3.00 -7.84
N PRO A 356 18.12 -3.17 -8.47
CA PRO A 356 18.65 -2.19 -9.39
C PRO A 356 17.85 -2.17 -10.70
N VAL A 357 17.74 -0.99 -11.29
CA VAL A 357 17.18 -0.78 -12.62
C VAL A 357 18.34 -0.70 -13.62
N ARG A 358 18.24 -1.45 -14.73
CA ARG A 358 19.24 -1.35 -15.80
C ARG A 358 19.13 0.01 -16.49
N LEU A 359 20.25 0.70 -16.57
CA LEU A 359 20.38 1.87 -17.45
C LEU A 359 20.67 1.33 -18.85
N GLU A 360 19.80 1.62 -19.82
CA GLU A 360 20.12 1.42 -21.22
C GLU A 360 21.10 2.53 -21.65
N ASN A 361 22.23 2.13 -22.23
CA ASN A 361 23.27 3.04 -22.74
C ASN A 361 22.90 3.52 -24.14
#